data_ddce56972819613bbe9ef477ec0c7c4d
#
_entry.id   ddce56972819613bbe9ef477ec0c7c4d
#
_cell.length_a   1.000
_cell.length_b   1.000
_cell.length_c   1.000
_cell.angle_alpha   90.00
_cell.angle_beta   90.00
_cell.angle_gamma   90.00
#
_symmetry.space_group_name_H-M   'P 1'
#
loop_
_entity.id
_entity.type
_entity.pdbx_description
1 polymer ?
#
loop_
_entity_poly.entity_id
_entity_poly.type
_entity_poly.pdbx_seq_one_letter_code
_entity_poly.pdbx_strand_id
1 'polypeptide(L)'
;MIGDPNQLPATIFSKVAESKEYDRSLFQRMQTCGHKVTLLDEQYRMNRYVSKFISDSFYQGKLQDNARIDDIIGNPDLYKNPSMGYLVFLHTSGNEEFENGSYQNMREVDLVVNVCEEIHQSTPSMDISNVGVISPYSRQVYQLREKLKGATKEVSAKVEVNTVDGFQGREKDVIIFSCVRSYTKDDPNHKNKSIGFLDDPRRMNVSLSRARLCLVVVGNIAKLYESKRWRKLIDYSFALGILYDMDGWKGHHGLPAKLDKFKITDIIKYLN
;
A
#
# COMPACT_ATOMS: atom_id res chain seq x y z
N MET A 1 7.62 2.57 28.72
CA MET A 1 8.01 2.34 27.31
C MET A 1 6.81 2.66 26.44
N ILE A 2 7.06 3.20 25.26
CA ILE A 2 6.07 3.43 24.22
C ILE A 2 6.51 2.59 23.00
N GLY A 3 5.59 1.90 22.37
CA GLY A 3 5.86 1.07 21.19
C GLY A 3 4.61 0.42 20.66
N ASP A 4 4.71 -0.14 19.46
CA ASP A 4 3.61 -0.86 18.81
C ASP A 4 4.13 -2.19 18.25
N PRO A 5 3.76 -3.33 18.83
CA PRO A 5 4.21 -4.65 18.38
C PRO A 5 3.64 -5.03 17.00
N ASN A 6 2.60 -4.32 16.53
CA ASN A 6 2.00 -4.51 15.21
C ASN A 6 2.66 -3.66 14.11
N GLN A 7 3.71 -2.88 14.46
CA GLN A 7 4.55 -2.16 13.51
C GLN A 7 5.95 -2.78 13.42
N LEU A 8 6.83 -2.20 12.59
CA LEU A 8 8.12 -2.79 12.28
C LEU A 8 9.02 -2.92 13.52
N PRO A 9 9.61 -4.09 13.75
CA PRO A 9 10.66 -4.29 14.76
C PRO A 9 12.00 -3.75 14.26
N ALA A 10 13.05 -3.92 15.06
CA ALA A 10 14.42 -3.69 14.59
C ALA A 10 14.75 -4.60 13.40
N THR A 11 15.41 -4.04 12.38
CA THR A 11 15.80 -4.79 11.18
C THR A 11 16.95 -5.76 11.52
N ILE A 12 16.76 -7.04 11.21
CA ILE A 12 17.76 -8.08 11.38
C ILE A 12 18.05 -8.73 10.02
N PHE A 13 19.35 -8.82 9.68
CA PHE A 13 19.79 -9.44 8.43
C PHE A 13 20.15 -10.92 8.57
N SER A 14 20.43 -11.38 9.79
CA SER A 14 20.84 -12.75 10.06
C SER A 14 19.64 -13.64 10.36
N LYS A 15 19.41 -14.65 9.52
CA LYS A 15 18.38 -15.67 9.77
C LYS A 15 18.61 -16.44 11.07
N VAL A 16 19.87 -16.61 11.49
CA VAL A 16 20.22 -17.23 12.78
C VAL A 16 19.81 -16.32 13.93
N ALA A 17 20.05 -15.02 13.83
CA ALA A 17 19.60 -14.07 14.84
C ALA A 17 18.06 -14.00 14.90
N GLU A 18 17.38 -14.00 13.75
CA GLU A 18 15.91 -14.05 13.66
C GLU A 18 15.36 -15.31 14.33
N SER A 19 15.94 -16.50 14.09
CA SER A 19 15.55 -17.76 14.75
C SER A 19 15.78 -17.76 16.27
N LYS A 20 16.59 -16.84 16.78
CA LYS A 20 16.83 -16.60 18.21
C LYS A 20 16.01 -15.41 18.74
N GLU A 21 15.03 -14.93 17.97
CA GLU A 21 14.12 -13.85 18.34
C GLU A 21 14.83 -12.51 18.68
N TYR A 22 15.92 -12.23 17.99
CA TYR A 22 16.67 -10.98 18.15
C TYR A 22 15.87 -9.76 17.64
N ASP A 23 14.88 -9.98 16.78
CA ASP A 23 13.91 -8.99 16.30
C ASP A 23 12.85 -8.65 17.35
N ARG A 24 12.71 -9.47 18.41
CA ARG A 24 11.73 -9.24 19.47
C ARG A 24 12.09 -7.98 20.26
N SER A 25 11.26 -6.94 20.12
CA SER A 25 11.44 -5.70 20.88
C SER A 25 11.29 -5.93 22.39
N LEU A 26 11.95 -5.08 23.18
CA LEU A 26 11.78 -5.11 24.65
C LEU A 26 10.31 -4.92 25.04
N PHE A 27 9.57 -4.06 24.29
CA PHE A 27 8.14 -3.86 24.51
C PHE A 27 7.36 -5.17 24.36
N GLN A 28 7.56 -5.89 23.26
CA GLN A 28 6.91 -7.19 23.01
C GLN A 28 7.30 -8.23 24.05
N ARG A 29 8.57 -8.25 24.46
CA ARG A 29 9.06 -9.16 25.51
C ARG A 29 8.36 -8.92 26.84
N MET A 30 8.23 -7.66 27.27
CA MET A 30 7.55 -7.30 28.50
C MET A 30 6.05 -7.64 28.45
N GLN A 31 5.41 -7.41 27.31
CA GLN A 31 4.01 -7.81 27.09
C GLN A 31 3.82 -9.32 27.22
N THR A 32 4.71 -10.12 26.61
CA THR A 32 4.68 -11.59 26.71
C THR A 32 4.90 -12.08 28.15
N CYS A 33 5.69 -11.34 28.95
CA CYS A 33 5.89 -11.61 30.37
C CYS A 33 4.70 -11.18 31.26
N GLY A 34 3.57 -10.76 30.68
CA GLY A 34 2.36 -10.42 31.42
C GLY A 34 2.31 -8.99 31.98
N HIS A 35 3.25 -8.11 31.58
CA HIS A 35 3.16 -6.70 31.97
C HIS A 35 1.93 -6.04 31.33
N LYS A 36 1.21 -5.24 32.13
CA LYS A 36 0.03 -4.52 31.68
C LYS A 36 0.40 -3.53 30.56
N VAL A 37 -0.33 -3.60 29.47
CA VAL A 37 -0.22 -2.68 28.33
C VAL A 37 -1.46 -1.81 28.29
N THR A 38 -1.25 -0.49 28.16
CA THR A 38 -2.33 0.45 27.86
C THR A 38 -2.31 0.75 26.39
N LEU A 39 -3.39 0.44 25.68
CA LEU A 39 -3.56 0.77 24.27
C LEU A 39 -3.96 2.24 24.16
N LEU A 40 -3.27 3.00 23.29
CA LEU A 40 -3.75 4.27 22.79
C LEU A 40 -4.67 3.94 21.62
N ASP A 41 -5.95 3.92 21.88
CA ASP A 41 -6.97 3.38 20.97
C ASP A 41 -7.62 4.44 20.07
N GLU A 42 -7.26 5.70 20.19
CA GLU A 42 -7.79 6.78 19.38
C GLU A 42 -6.77 7.24 18.32
N GLN A 43 -7.19 7.29 17.06
CA GLN A 43 -6.37 7.74 15.93
C GLN A 43 -6.86 9.07 15.34
N TYR A 44 -5.92 9.87 14.80
CA TYR A 44 -6.13 11.23 14.28
C TYR A 44 -5.56 11.41 12.87
N ARG A 45 -5.17 10.32 12.18
CA ARG A 45 -4.44 10.37 10.92
C ARG A 45 -5.27 9.93 9.74
N MET A 46 -5.70 8.66 9.77
CA MET A 46 -6.29 7.98 8.63
C MET A 46 -7.75 8.37 8.44
N ASN A 47 -8.18 8.42 7.17
CA ASN A 47 -9.61 8.45 6.86
C ASN A 47 -10.32 7.20 7.38
N ARG A 48 -11.64 7.27 7.56
CA ARG A 48 -12.45 6.21 8.19
C ARG A 48 -12.37 4.86 7.50
N TYR A 49 -12.22 4.82 6.17
CA TYR A 49 -12.18 3.57 5.41
C TYR A 49 -10.86 2.83 5.63
N VAL A 50 -9.74 3.55 5.56
CA VAL A 50 -8.42 2.98 5.86
C VAL A 50 -8.34 2.60 7.34
N SER A 51 -8.77 3.48 8.24
CA SER A 51 -8.77 3.25 9.68
C SER A 51 -9.57 1.99 10.06
N LYS A 52 -10.78 1.82 9.50
CA LYS A 52 -11.61 0.65 9.72
C LYS A 52 -10.89 -0.65 9.35
N PHE A 53 -10.29 -0.70 8.16
CA PHE A 53 -9.52 -1.86 7.72
C PHE A 53 -8.33 -2.15 8.65
N ILE A 54 -7.57 -1.12 9.03
CA ILE A 54 -6.40 -1.23 9.92
C ILE A 54 -6.83 -1.71 11.30
N SER A 55 -7.87 -1.11 11.87
CA SER A 55 -8.43 -1.49 13.19
C SER A 55 -8.82 -2.96 13.22
N ASP A 56 -9.63 -3.40 12.25
CA ASP A 56 -10.12 -4.78 12.19
C ASP A 56 -9.02 -5.81 11.91
N SER A 57 -8.03 -5.43 11.09
CA SER A 57 -6.99 -6.38 10.65
C SER A 57 -5.83 -6.54 11.64
N PHE A 58 -5.47 -5.46 12.37
CA PHE A 58 -4.25 -5.44 13.18
C PHE A 58 -4.50 -5.11 14.66
N TYR A 59 -5.64 -4.50 15.01
CA TYR A 59 -5.93 -4.04 16.37
C TYR A 59 -7.22 -4.63 16.96
N GLN A 60 -7.74 -5.70 16.39
CA GLN A 60 -8.93 -6.42 16.88
C GLN A 60 -10.19 -5.52 16.96
N GLY A 61 -10.30 -4.54 16.07
CA GLY A 61 -11.40 -3.57 16.07
C GLY A 61 -11.35 -2.53 17.21
N LYS A 62 -10.24 -2.45 17.94
CA LYS A 62 -10.12 -1.57 19.13
C LYS A 62 -9.69 -0.15 18.80
N LEU A 63 -9.03 0.07 17.63
CA LEU A 63 -8.63 1.41 17.22
C LEU A 63 -9.86 2.18 16.77
N GLN A 64 -10.06 3.36 17.34
CA GLN A 64 -11.22 4.23 17.10
C GLN A 64 -10.78 5.53 16.42
N ASP A 65 -11.64 6.06 15.57
CA ASP A 65 -11.43 7.37 14.98
C ASP A 65 -11.79 8.45 16.00
N ASN A 66 -10.95 9.48 16.12
CA ASN A 66 -11.33 10.67 16.85
C ASN A 66 -12.63 11.25 16.29
N ALA A 67 -13.49 11.77 17.15
CA ALA A 67 -14.78 12.33 16.75
C ALA A 67 -14.67 13.45 15.71
N ARG A 68 -13.53 14.13 15.64
CA ARG A 68 -13.23 15.22 14.71
C ARG A 68 -12.44 14.77 13.48
N ILE A 69 -12.35 13.45 13.22
CA ILE A 69 -11.51 12.96 12.10
C ILE A 69 -11.96 13.51 10.75
N ASP A 70 -13.26 13.67 10.54
CA ASP A 70 -13.80 14.23 9.30
C ASP A 70 -13.47 15.72 9.16
N ASP A 71 -13.44 16.48 10.26
CA ASP A 71 -13.00 17.88 10.26
C ASP A 71 -11.49 17.98 9.96
N ILE A 72 -10.69 17.05 10.53
CA ILE A 72 -9.23 17.00 10.33
C ILE A 72 -8.89 16.67 8.88
N ILE A 73 -9.61 15.73 8.28
CA ILE A 73 -9.45 15.31 6.88
C ILE A 73 -10.04 16.35 5.94
N GLY A 74 -11.17 16.96 6.31
CA GLY A 74 -11.91 17.91 5.48
C GLY A 74 -12.54 17.24 4.24
N ASN A 75 -12.83 18.06 3.25
CA ASN A 75 -13.36 17.60 1.94
C ASN A 75 -12.42 18.09 0.82
N PRO A 76 -11.26 17.45 0.66
CA PRO A 76 -10.28 17.87 -0.31
C PRO A 76 -10.78 17.70 -1.76
N ASP A 77 -10.32 18.57 -2.65
CA ASP A 77 -10.65 18.52 -4.08
C ASP A 77 -10.32 17.17 -4.73
N LEU A 78 -9.39 16.45 -4.12
CA LEU A 78 -9.03 15.08 -4.52
C LEU A 78 -10.25 14.16 -4.67
N TYR A 79 -11.26 14.28 -3.79
CA TYR A 79 -12.46 13.43 -3.83
C TYR A 79 -13.46 13.82 -4.91
N LYS A 80 -13.26 14.97 -5.59
CA LYS A 80 -14.04 15.36 -6.76
C LYS A 80 -13.61 14.59 -8.01
N ASN A 81 -12.39 14.01 -8.01
CA ASN A 81 -11.93 13.15 -9.08
C ASN A 81 -12.60 11.76 -8.95
N PRO A 82 -13.37 11.31 -9.97
CA PRO A 82 -14.06 10.01 -9.92
C PRO A 82 -13.13 8.79 -9.77
N SER A 83 -11.84 8.97 -10.14
CA SER A 83 -10.81 7.92 -10.07
C SER A 83 -10.08 7.90 -8.73
N MET A 84 -10.36 8.88 -7.86
CA MET A 84 -9.75 9.00 -6.54
C MET A 84 -10.82 8.93 -5.45
N GLY A 85 -10.41 8.48 -4.28
CA GLY A 85 -11.30 8.35 -3.12
C GLY A 85 -10.48 8.12 -1.86
N TYR A 86 -11.14 7.76 -0.81
CA TYR A 86 -10.49 7.46 0.48
C TYR A 86 -9.56 6.25 0.43
N LEU A 87 -9.94 5.25 -0.35
CA LEU A 87 -9.19 4.03 -0.63
C LEU A 87 -9.49 3.63 -2.08
N VAL A 88 -8.46 3.29 -2.84
CA VAL A 88 -8.56 2.84 -4.25
C VAL A 88 -7.65 1.64 -4.44
N PHE A 89 -8.15 0.58 -5.07
CA PHE A 89 -7.35 -0.56 -5.46
C PHE A 89 -7.31 -0.66 -6.99
N LEU A 90 -6.11 -0.56 -7.57
CA LEU A 90 -5.86 -0.63 -9.00
C LEU A 90 -5.22 -1.99 -9.33
N HIS A 91 -5.99 -2.87 -9.97
CA HIS A 91 -5.48 -4.16 -10.44
C HIS A 91 -4.65 -3.99 -11.70
N THR A 92 -3.53 -4.69 -11.78
CA THR A 92 -2.77 -4.90 -13.02
C THR A 92 -2.08 -6.25 -13.03
N SER A 93 -2.08 -6.92 -14.18
CA SER A 93 -1.47 -8.23 -14.41
C SER A 93 -0.02 -8.16 -14.91
N GLY A 94 0.65 -7.03 -14.74
CA GLY A 94 2.06 -6.86 -15.09
C GLY A 94 2.97 -7.92 -14.43
N ASN A 95 3.96 -8.42 -15.18
CA ASN A 95 4.87 -9.45 -14.67
C ASN A 95 5.86 -8.89 -13.65
N GLU A 96 6.14 -9.68 -12.61
CA GLU A 96 7.29 -9.41 -11.75
C GLU A 96 8.59 -9.86 -12.40
N GLU A 97 9.67 -9.16 -12.13
CA GLU A 97 11.02 -9.50 -12.55
C GLU A 97 11.95 -9.42 -11.32
N PHE A 98 12.88 -10.39 -11.22
CA PHE A 98 13.89 -10.39 -10.17
C PHE A 98 15.22 -9.93 -10.73
N GLU A 99 15.73 -8.81 -10.24
CA GLU A 99 16.97 -8.21 -10.70
C GLU A 99 17.75 -7.59 -9.54
N ASN A 100 19.06 -7.78 -9.52
CA ASN A 100 19.96 -7.21 -8.51
C ASN A 100 19.52 -7.51 -7.05
N GLY A 101 19.01 -8.72 -6.80
CA GLY A 101 18.62 -9.16 -5.47
C GLY A 101 17.26 -8.66 -4.98
N SER A 102 16.45 -8.02 -5.84
CA SER A 102 15.14 -7.49 -5.49
C SER A 102 14.14 -7.62 -6.64
N TYR A 103 12.85 -7.49 -6.35
CA TYR A 103 11.78 -7.57 -7.34
C TYR A 103 11.40 -6.18 -7.87
N GLN A 104 10.96 -6.15 -9.13
CA GLN A 104 10.35 -5.00 -9.80
C GLN A 104 9.16 -5.44 -10.66
N ASN A 105 8.27 -4.50 -10.97
CA ASN A 105 7.16 -4.67 -11.90
C ASN A 105 6.98 -3.36 -12.68
N MET A 106 7.42 -3.36 -13.93
CA MET A 106 7.44 -2.13 -14.74
C MET A 106 6.04 -1.64 -15.07
N ARG A 107 5.05 -2.54 -15.17
CA ARG A 107 3.66 -2.13 -15.38
C ARG A 107 3.11 -1.35 -14.20
N GLU A 108 3.44 -1.77 -12.97
CA GLU A 108 3.09 -1.00 -11.78
C GLU A 108 3.84 0.34 -11.72
N VAL A 109 5.12 0.38 -12.14
CA VAL A 109 5.89 1.64 -12.22
C VAL A 109 5.17 2.65 -13.10
N ASP A 110 4.78 2.24 -14.32
CA ASP A 110 4.09 3.11 -15.26
C ASP A 110 2.75 3.61 -14.68
N LEU A 111 1.99 2.71 -14.08
CA LEU A 111 0.70 3.06 -13.48
C LEU A 111 0.85 4.03 -12.31
N VAL A 112 1.80 3.80 -11.41
CA VAL A 112 2.08 4.67 -10.26
C VAL A 112 2.47 6.08 -10.70
N VAL A 113 3.34 6.22 -11.70
CA VAL A 113 3.75 7.53 -12.21
C VAL A 113 2.56 8.27 -12.82
N ASN A 114 1.71 7.57 -13.59
CA ASN A 114 0.50 8.19 -14.14
C ASN A 114 -0.51 8.59 -13.05
N VAL A 115 -0.62 7.81 -11.96
CA VAL A 115 -1.45 8.22 -10.80
C VAL A 115 -0.90 9.50 -10.17
N CYS A 116 0.42 9.65 -10.02
CA CYS A 116 1.02 10.87 -9.50
C CYS A 116 0.72 12.08 -10.40
N GLU A 117 0.84 11.93 -11.72
CA GLU A 117 0.52 12.97 -12.70
C GLU A 117 -0.96 13.34 -12.66
N GLU A 118 -1.85 12.35 -12.62
CA GLU A 118 -3.30 12.58 -12.53
C GLU A 118 -3.67 13.36 -11.26
N ILE A 119 -3.10 13.02 -10.11
CA ILE A 119 -3.32 13.75 -8.87
C ILE A 119 -2.86 15.20 -9.01
N HIS A 120 -1.68 15.42 -9.58
CA HIS A 120 -1.14 16.77 -9.79
C HIS A 120 -2.02 17.63 -10.71
N GLN A 121 -2.54 17.03 -11.80
CA GLN A 121 -3.35 17.74 -12.78
C GLN A 121 -4.79 17.98 -12.31
N SER A 122 -5.39 16.96 -11.67
CA SER A 122 -6.80 17.01 -11.26
C SER A 122 -7.03 17.72 -9.92
N THR A 123 -5.98 17.91 -9.11
CA THR A 123 -6.08 18.52 -7.78
C THR A 123 -5.03 19.63 -7.59
N PRO A 124 -5.15 20.74 -8.33
CA PRO A 124 -4.15 21.83 -8.28
C PRO A 124 -4.01 22.49 -6.89
N SER A 125 -5.04 22.38 -6.04
CA SER A 125 -5.01 22.90 -4.67
C SER A 125 -4.14 22.08 -3.72
N MET A 126 -3.78 20.83 -4.08
CA MET A 126 -2.96 19.95 -3.26
C MET A 126 -1.48 20.12 -3.60
N ASP A 127 -0.65 20.37 -2.58
CA ASP A 127 0.80 20.30 -2.78
C ASP A 127 1.22 18.85 -3.04
N ILE A 128 1.75 18.58 -4.23
CA ILE A 128 2.21 17.25 -4.66
C ILE A 128 3.32 16.68 -3.74
N SER A 129 3.97 17.49 -2.92
CA SER A 129 4.90 17.04 -1.88
C SER A 129 4.23 16.19 -0.79
N ASN A 130 2.89 16.28 -0.68
CA ASN A 130 2.06 15.45 0.19
C ASN A 130 1.67 14.10 -0.42
N VAL A 131 2.23 13.76 -1.59
CA VAL A 131 2.13 12.43 -2.18
C VAL A 131 3.39 11.63 -1.88
N GLY A 132 3.20 10.41 -1.38
CA GLY A 132 4.25 9.44 -1.14
C GLY A 132 4.00 8.14 -1.86
N VAL A 133 5.06 7.55 -2.40
CA VAL A 133 5.03 6.23 -3.04
C VAL A 133 5.84 5.26 -2.19
N ILE A 134 5.23 4.14 -1.84
CA ILE A 134 5.84 3.11 -1.00
C ILE A 134 5.89 1.79 -1.76
N SER A 135 7.02 1.11 -1.71
CA SER A 135 7.13 -0.28 -2.14
C SER A 135 8.00 -1.09 -1.18
N PRO A 136 7.71 -2.38 -0.93
CA PRO A 136 8.57 -3.22 -0.10
C PRO A 136 9.88 -3.62 -0.77
N TYR A 137 10.07 -3.31 -2.06
CA TYR A 137 11.18 -3.77 -2.87
C TYR A 137 12.07 -2.62 -3.35
N SER A 138 13.36 -2.67 -3.00
CA SER A 138 14.33 -1.62 -3.32
C SER A 138 14.50 -1.40 -4.83
N ARG A 139 14.41 -2.48 -5.63
CA ARG A 139 14.48 -2.37 -7.09
C ARG A 139 13.28 -1.61 -7.67
N GLN A 140 12.08 -1.84 -7.13
CA GLN A 140 10.89 -1.08 -7.51
C GLN A 140 11.03 0.41 -7.16
N VAL A 141 11.53 0.70 -5.96
CA VAL A 141 11.82 2.09 -5.54
C VAL A 141 12.79 2.77 -6.49
N TYR A 142 13.84 2.06 -6.92
CA TYR A 142 14.79 2.58 -7.91
C TYR A 142 14.10 2.88 -9.24
N GLN A 143 13.31 1.94 -9.79
CA GLN A 143 12.62 2.13 -11.06
C GLN A 143 11.59 3.26 -11.01
N LEU A 144 10.85 3.38 -9.91
CA LEU A 144 9.92 4.48 -9.69
C LEU A 144 10.63 5.84 -9.71
N ARG A 145 11.77 5.96 -9.01
CA ARG A 145 12.59 7.19 -9.01
C ARG A 145 13.11 7.53 -10.40
N GLU A 146 13.60 6.53 -11.15
CA GLU A 146 14.09 6.75 -12.52
C GLU A 146 12.95 7.18 -13.44
N LYS A 147 11.81 6.53 -13.37
CA LYS A 147 10.66 6.86 -14.23
C LYS A 147 10.07 8.23 -13.92
N LEU A 148 10.01 8.62 -12.64
CA LEU A 148 9.56 9.95 -12.21
C LEU A 148 10.41 11.09 -12.74
N LYS A 149 11.70 10.87 -13.10
CA LYS A 149 12.52 11.90 -13.75
C LYS A 149 11.94 12.38 -15.09
N GLY A 150 11.15 11.53 -15.75
CA GLY A 150 10.44 11.87 -16.98
C GLY A 150 9.05 12.49 -16.79
N ALA A 151 8.61 12.61 -15.54
CA ALA A 151 7.34 13.25 -15.19
C ALA A 151 7.43 14.78 -15.23
N THR A 152 6.32 15.49 -14.98
CA THR A 152 6.34 16.94 -14.82
C THR A 152 7.34 17.36 -13.73
N LYS A 153 7.89 18.58 -13.86
CA LYS A 153 8.95 19.07 -12.97
C LYS A 153 8.53 19.02 -11.50
N GLU A 154 7.30 19.35 -11.21
CA GLU A 154 6.72 19.37 -9.87
C GLU A 154 6.62 17.96 -9.32
N VAL A 155 6.09 17.01 -10.08
CA VAL A 155 5.95 15.60 -9.69
C VAL A 155 7.33 14.97 -9.49
N SER A 156 8.23 15.18 -10.45
CA SER A 156 9.60 14.65 -10.40
C SER A 156 10.39 15.16 -9.19
N ALA A 157 10.22 16.43 -8.83
CA ALA A 157 11.01 17.06 -7.76
C ALA A 157 10.44 16.79 -6.34
N LYS A 158 9.13 16.60 -6.21
CA LYS A 158 8.46 16.66 -4.91
C LYS A 158 7.87 15.35 -4.43
N VAL A 159 7.50 14.41 -5.33
CA VAL A 159 6.96 13.11 -4.92
C VAL A 159 8.02 12.29 -4.21
N GLU A 160 7.73 11.89 -2.98
CA GLU A 160 8.63 11.08 -2.19
C GLU A 160 8.44 9.59 -2.48
N VAL A 161 9.51 8.89 -2.89
CA VAL A 161 9.49 7.44 -3.14
C VAL A 161 10.43 6.75 -2.18
N ASN A 162 9.94 5.76 -1.39
CA ASN A 162 10.79 5.05 -0.45
C ASN A 162 10.30 3.60 -0.19
N THR A 163 11.15 2.82 0.49
CA THR A 163 10.74 1.52 1.01
C THR A 163 9.80 1.66 2.20
N VAL A 164 9.15 0.55 2.58
CA VAL A 164 8.28 0.51 3.78
C VAL A 164 9.04 0.94 5.02
N ASP A 165 10.27 0.42 5.19
CA ASP A 165 11.13 0.73 6.32
C ASP A 165 11.54 2.22 6.32
N GLY A 166 11.81 2.79 5.14
CA GLY A 166 12.14 4.22 4.98
C GLY A 166 10.97 5.18 5.22
N PHE A 167 9.72 4.68 5.18
CA PHE A 167 8.52 5.45 5.48
C PHE A 167 8.06 5.30 6.95
N GLN A 168 8.73 4.50 7.74
CA GLN A 168 8.39 4.39 9.16
C GLN A 168 8.48 5.75 9.86
N GLY A 169 7.47 6.10 10.63
CA GLY A 169 7.37 7.40 11.33
C GLY A 169 6.94 8.58 10.44
N ARG A 170 6.75 8.38 9.13
CA ARG A 170 6.25 9.40 8.20
C ARG A 170 4.77 9.21 7.89
N GLU A 171 4.16 10.25 7.32
CA GLU A 171 2.80 10.21 6.79
C GLU A 171 2.67 11.18 5.62
N LYS A 172 1.71 10.97 4.75
CA LYS A 172 1.38 11.83 3.60
C LYS A 172 -0.14 11.89 3.44
N ASP A 173 -0.60 12.92 2.75
CA ASP A 173 -2.02 13.03 2.42
C ASP A 173 -2.45 11.90 1.49
N VAL A 174 -1.63 11.61 0.48
CA VAL A 174 -1.84 10.47 -0.43
C VAL A 174 -0.66 9.51 -0.33
N ILE A 175 -0.96 8.25 -0.14
CA ILE A 175 0.02 7.15 -0.27
C ILE A 175 -0.39 6.28 -1.46
N ILE A 176 0.57 6.02 -2.34
CA ILE A 176 0.46 5.03 -3.42
C ILE A 176 1.37 3.86 -3.04
N PHE A 177 0.76 2.68 -2.84
CA PHE A 177 1.49 1.48 -2.47
C PHE A 177 1.61 0.52 -3.66
N SER A 178 2.84 0.28 -4.13
CA SER A 178 3.13 -0.64 -5.23
C SER A 178 3.53 -2.01 -4.67
N CYS A 179 2.70 -3.02 -4.93
CA CYS A 179 2.86 -4.38 -4.40
C CYS A 179 3.95 -5.18 -5.10
N VAL A 180 4.17 -4.94 -6.38
CA VAL A 180 5.19 -5.58 -7.24
C VAL A 180 4.89 -7.04 -7.57
N ARG A 181 4.53 -7.83 -6.56
CA ARG A 181 4.40 -9.29 -6.67
C ARG A 181 3.28 -9.68 -7.62
N SER A 182 3.65 -10.49 -8.58
CA SER A 182 2.80 -10.98 -9.65
C SER A 182 3.26 -12.37 -10.08
N TYR A 183 2.77 -12.84 -11.22
CA TYR A 183 3.28 -14.04 -11.85
C TYR A 183 4.44 -13.70 -12.79
N THR A 184 5.39 -14.62 -12.93
CA THR A 184 6.48 -14.47 -13.91
C THR A 184 6.12 -15.17 -15.22
N LYS A 185 6.72 -14.72 -16.33
CA LYS A 185 6.58 -15.39 -17.62
C LYS A 185 7.11 -16.83 -17.59
N ASP A 186 8.07 -17.08 -16.71
CA ASP A 186 8.77 -18.36 -16.59
C ASP A 186 8.08 -19.35 -15.65
N ASP A 187 7.02 -18.93 -14.95
CA ASP A 187 6.19 -19.79 -14.08
C ASP A 187 4.72 -19.84 -14.54
N PRO A 188 4.44 -20.43 -15.72
CA PRO A 188 3.09 -20.47 -16.28
C PRO A 188 2.11 -21.33 -15.45
N ASN A 189 2.62 -22.16 -14.55
CA ASN A 189 1.81 -23.01 -13.67
C ASN A 189 1.61 -22.38 -12.28
N HIS A 190 2.03 -21.15 -12.08
CA HIS A 190 1.84 -20.39 -10.82
C HIS A 190 2.31 -21.15 -9.56
N LYS A 191 3.41 -21.91 -9.67
CA LYS A 191 3.91 -22.77 -8.59
C LYS A 191 4.47 -21.99 -7.39
N ASN A 192 5.02 -20.79 -7.65
CA ASN A 192 5.53 -19.95 -6.58
C ASN A 192 4.40 -19.17 -5.90
N LYS A 193 3.87 -19.70 -4.81
CA LYS A 193 2.77 -19.09 -4.04
C LYS A 193 3.22 -18.02 -3.05
N SER A 194 4.52 -17.88 -2.79
CA SER A 194 5.01 -16.88 -1.83
C SER A 194 4.94 -15.47 -2.40
N ILE A 195 4.37 -14.53 -1.66
CA ILE A 195 4.40 -13.10 -1.95
C ILE A 195 5.50 -12.37 -1.18
N GLY A 196 6.38 -13.12 -0.49
CA GLY A 196 7.54 -12.57 0.19
C GLY A 196 7.21 -11.53 1.26
N PHE A 197 7.88 -10.38 1.22
CA PHE A 197 7.72 -9.31 2.22
C PHE A 197 6.30 -8.73 2.32
N LEU A 198 5.46 -8.92 1.31
CA LEU A 198 4.06 -8.49 1.37
C LEU A 198 3.22 -9.28 2.37
N ASP A 199 3.64 -10.51 2.73
CA ASP A 199 2.90 -11.33 3.70
C ASP A 199 3.24 -10.98 5.17
N ASP A 200 4.22 -10.11 5.39
CA ASP A 200 4.55 -9.60 6.72
C ASP A 200 3.43 -8.64 7.21
N PRO A 201 2.71 -9.00 8.30
CA PRO A 201 1.62 -8.18 8.81
C PRO A 201 2.07 -6.81 9.30
N ARG A 202 3.28 -6.70 9.83
CA ARG A 202 3.83 -5.45 10.34
C ARG A 202 4.14 -4.48 9.21
N ARG A 203 4.73 -4.99 8.12
CA ARG A 203 4.97 -4.20 6.90
C ARG A 203 3.68 -3.75 6.26
N MET A 204 2.68 -4.63 6.15
CA MET A 204 1.37 -4.28 5.64
C MET A 204 0.72 -3.18 6.48
N ASN A 205 0.69 -3.33 7.81
CA ASN A 205 0.13 -2.34 8.72
C ASN A 205 0.83 -0.97 8.55
N VAL A 206 2.17 -0.94 8.59
CA VAL A 206 2.93 0.31 8.43
C VAL A 206 2.63 0.96 7.09
N SER A 207 2.68 0.20 5.98
CA SER A 207 2.50 0.75 4.64
C SER A 207 1.12 1.40 4.45
N LEU A 208 0.07 0.70 4.86
CA LEU A 208 -1.30 1.13 4.62
C LEU A 208 -1.72 2.26 5.58
N SER A 209 -1.16 2.30 6.80
CA SER A 209 -1.49 3.32 7.80
C SER A 209 -0.76 4.66 7.64
N ARG A 210 0.00 4.86 6.54
CA ARG A 210 0.70 6.13 6.28
C ARG A 210 -0.15 7.18 5.59
N ALA A 211 -1.28 6.79 4.99
CA ALA A 211 -2.18 7.68 4.27
C ALA A 211 -3.10 8.45 5.22
N ARG A 212 -3.22 9.76 5.02
CA ARG A 212 -4.19 10.60 5.72
C ARG A 212 -5.51 10.67 4.95
N LEU A 213 -5.47 11.13 3.71
CA LEU A 213 -6.64 11.38 2.87
C LEU A 213 -6.95 10.20 1.95
N CYS A 214 -5.98 9.73 1.19
CA CYS A 214 -6.18 8.70 0.17
C CYS A 214 -5.10 7.64 0.21
N LEU A 215 -5.51 6.37 0.17
CA LEU A 215 -4.63 5.24 -0.04
C LEU A 215 -4.94 4.62 -1.40
N VAL A 216 -3.96 4.62 -2.29
CA VAL A 216 -4.01 3.91 -3.58
C VAL A 216 -3.14 2.66 -3.48
N VAL A 217 -3.72 1.50 -3.71
CA VAL A 217 -2.97 0.22 -3.77
C VAL A 217 -2.92 -0.23 -5.22
N VAL A 218 -1.72 -0.53 -5.70
CA VAL A 218 -1.46 -1.02 -7.06
C VAL A 218 -0.90 -2.43 -6.96
N GLY A 219 -1.49 -3.40 -7.66
CA GLY A 219 -0.99 -4.77 -7.62
C GLY A 219 -1.84 -5.79 -8.37
N ASN A 220 -1.30 -7.00 -8.46
CA ASN A 220 -1.96 -8.14 -9.08
C ASN A 220 -2.89 -8.83 -8.07
N ILE A 221 -4.21 -8.68 -8.25
CA ILE A 221 -5.22 -9.28 -7.37
C ILE A 221 -5.07 -10.79 -7.26
N ALA A 222 -4.90 -11.50 -8.38
CA ALA A 222 -4.79 -12.94 -8.39
C ALA A 222 -3.64 -13.43 -7.50
N LYS A 223 -2.48 -12.77 -7.61
CA LYS A 223 -1.31 -13.09 -6.80
C LYS A 223 -1.49 -12.73 -5.33
N LEU A 224 -2.01 -11.56 -5.05
CA LEU A 224 -2.23 -11.09 -3.69
C LEU A 224 -3.31 -11.87 -2.95
N TYR A 225 -4.33 -12.37 -3.67
CA TYR A 225 -5.43 -13.16 -3.09
C TYR A 225 -4.97 -14.49 -2.47
N GLU A 226 -3.77 -14.97 -2.81
CA GLU A 226 -3.15 -16.15 -2.18
C GLU A 226 -2.86 -15.92 -0.68
N SER A 227 -2.61 -14.65 -0.27
CA SER A 227 -2.43 -14.28 1.13
C SER A 227 -3.77 -14.00 1.82
N LYS A 228 -3.98 -14.60 2.99
CA LYS A 228 -5.20 -14.37 3.80
C LYS A 228 -5.39 -12.89 4.18
N ARG A 229 -4.29 -12.13 4.36
CA ARG A 229 -4.34 -10.72 4.75
C ARG A 229 -4.71 -9.83 3.57
N TRP A 230 -4.07 -10.05 2.43
CA TRP A 230 -4.36 -9.31 1.21
C TRP A 230 -5.76 -9.62 0.68
N ARG A 231 -6.20 -10.88 0.80
CA ARG A 231 -7.59 -11.27 0.50
C ARG A 231 -8.61 -10.41 1.26
N LYS A 232 -8.40 -10.19 2.58
CA LYS A 232 -9.27 -9.32 3.36
C LYS A 232 -9.33 -7.88 2.81
N LEU A 233 -8.19 -7.32 2.38
CA LEU A 233 -8.17 -5.97 1.79
C LEU A 233 -8.87 -5.94 0.44
N ILE A 234 -8.65 -6.96 -0.40
CA ILE A 234 -9.28 -7.09 -1.72
C ILE A 234 -10.81 -7.24 -1.56
N ASP A 235 -11.27 -8.13 -0.69
CA ASP A 235 -12.69 -8.34 -0.41
C ASP A 235 -13.34 -7.06 0.15
N TYR A 236 -12.65 -6.36 1.04
CA TYR A 236 -13.09 -5.07 1.59
C TYR A 236 -13.19 -4.01 0.48
N SER A 237 -12.17 -3.89 -0.37
CA SER A 237 -12.17 -2.95 -1.50
C SER A 237 -13.26 -3.28 -2.53
N PHE A 238 -13.50 -4.57 -2.77
CA PHE A 238 -14.58 -5.02 -3.64
C PHE A 238 -15.97 -4.65 -3.07
N ALA A 239 -16.21 -4.90 -1.78
CA ALA A 239 -17.45 -4.57 -1.10
C ALA A 239 -17.76 -3.06 -1.12
N LEU A 240 -16.73 -2.22 -1.08
CA LEU A 240 -16.85 -0.77 -1.20
C LEU A 240 -17.00 -0.28 -2.66
N GLY A 241 -16.82 -1.16 -3.66
CA GLY A 241 -16.87 -0.81 -5.07
C GLY A 241 -15.74 0.12 -5.54
N ILE A 242 -14.57 -0.01 -4.92
CA ILE A 242 -13.37 0.81 -5.14
C ILE A 242 -12.20 0.03 -5.75
N LEU A 243 -12.49 -1.12 -6.32
CA LEU A 243 -11.53 -1.98 -6.99
C LEU A 243 -11.72 -1.84 -8.51
N TYR A 244 -10.63 -1.49 -9.21
CA TYR A 244 -10.66 -1.16 -10.63
C TYR A 244 -9.65 -1.99 -11.42
N ASP A 245 -10.02 -2.37 -12.65
CA ASP A 245 -9.17 -3.11 -13.59
C ASP A 245 -8.41 -2.15 -14.49
N MET A 246 -7.07 -2.25 -14.48
CA MET A 246 -6.17 -1.43 -15.28
C MET A 246 -5.50 -2.22 -16.41
N ASP A 247 -5.87 -3.48 -16.65
CA ASP A 247 -5.23 -4.29 -17.71
C ASP A 247 -5.52 -3.77 -19.12
N GLY A 248 -6.70 -3.18 -19.34
CA GLY A 248 -7.05 -2.50 -20.58
C GLY A 248 -6.35 -1.15 -20.80
N TRP A 249 -5.74 -0.56 -19.77
CA TRP A 249 -5.07 0.74 -19.86
C TRP A 249 -3.72 0.64 -20.59
N LYS A 250 -3.55 1.47 -21.63
CA LYS A 250 -2.37 1.41 -22.51
C LYS A 250 -1.19 2.30 -22.10
N GLY A 251 -1.28 2.99 -20.97
CA GLY A 251 -0.15 3.75 -20.43
C GLY A 251 0.11 5.12 -21.08
N HIS A 252 -0.85 5.69 -21.79
CA HIS A 252 -0.72 6.98 -22.47
C HIS A 252 -1.65 8.03 -21.86
N HIS A 253 -1.10 9.19 -21.47
CA HIS A 253 -1.84 10.41 -21.10
C HIS A 253 -2.89 10.29 -19.97
N GLY A 254 -2.46 10.06 -18.73
CA GLY A 254 -3.32 10.06 -17.55
C GLY A 254 -4.11 8.78 -17.34
N LEU A 255 -4.87 8.73 -16.25
CA LEU A 255 -5.80 7.63 -15.99
C LEU A 255 -7.04 7.79 -16.88
N PRO A 256 -7.75 6.70 -17.23
CA PRO A 256 -9.02 6.79 -17.94
C PRO A 256 -10.00 7.68 -17.18
N ALA A 257 -10.75 8.52 -17.88
CA ALA A 257 -11.78 9.38 -17.28
C ALA A 257 -12.85 8.58 -16.51
N LYS A 258 -13.01 7.30 -16.83
CA LYS A 258 -13.84 6.33 -16.12
C LYS A 258 -13.05 5.04 -15.97
N LEU A 259 -12.80 4.65 -14.72
CA LEU A 259 -12.16 3.38 -14.40
C LEU A 259 -13.18 2.24 -14.50
N ASP A 260 -12.81 1.15 -15.16
CA ASP A 260 -13.63 -0.05 -15.21
C ASP A 260 -13.57 -0.77 -13.86
N LYS A 261 -14.77 -0.95 -13.25
CA LYS A 261 -14.86 -1.69 -11.99
C LYS A 261 -14.55 -3.16 -12.21
N PHE A 262 -13.74 -3.71 -11.33
CA PHE A 262 -13.45 -5.13 -11.31
C PHE A 262 -14.75 -5.93 -11.02
N LYS A 263 -15.04 -6.95 -11.81
CA LYS A 263 -16.25 -7.76 -11.67
C LYS A 263 -15.97 -9.00 -10.81
N ILE A 264 -16.98 -9.44 -10.06
CA ILE A 264 -16.86 -10.65 -9.22
C ILE A 264 -16.50 -11.89 -10.05
N THR A 265 -16.97 -11.97 -11.30
CA THR A 265 -16.62 -13.01 -12.25
C THR A 265 -15.13 -13.08 -12.55
N ASP A 266 -14.43 -11.97 -12.44
CA ASP A 266 -12.99 -11.87 -12.70
C ASP A 266 -12.19 -12.38 -11.49
N ILE A 267 -12.68 -12.17 -10.28
CA ILE A 267 -12.11 -12.80 -9.07
C ILE A 267 -12.24 -14.33 -9.14
N ILE A 268 -13.39 -14.84 -9.57
CA ILE A 268 -13.65 -16.29 -9.65
C ILE A 268 -12.66 -16.97 -10.62
N LYS A 269 -12.27 -16.32 -11.73
CA LYS A 269 -11.27 -16.86 -12.67
C LYS A 269 -9.91 -17.11 -12.01
N TYR A 270 -9.59 -16.39 -10.95
CA TYR A 270 -8.31 -16.53 -10.23
C TYR A 270 -8.40 -17.48 -9.01
N LEU A 271 -9.60 -17.96 -8.66
CA LEU A 271 -9.83 -18.88 -7.56
C LEU A 271 -9.86 -20.36 -8.01
N ASN A 272 -10.04 -20.62 -9.30
CA ASN A 272 -10.03 -21.94 -9.93
C ASN A 272 -8.67 -22.21 -10.58
#